data_9e08d8e884f146c10197e95ad3ad87b5
#
_entry.id   9e08d8e884f146c10197e95ad3ad87b5
#
_cell.length_a   1.000
_cell.length_b   1.000
_cell.length_c   1.000
_cell.angle_alpha   90.00
_cell.angle_beta   90.00
_cell.angle_gamma   90.00
#
_symmetry.space_group_name_H-M   'P 1'
#
loop_
_entity.id
_entity.type
_entity.pdbx_description
1 polymer ?
#
loop_
_entity_poly.entity_id
_entity_poly.type
_entity_poly.pdbx_seq_one_letter_code
_entity_poly.pdbx_strand_id
1 'polypeptide(L)'
;LLASAALLGKDPNGRAYSVNTSINENAPTGPAVAKNIETDILSAIKNTVITGESERVGALVEQAIAEGFSAQTITEESLTTAMNDIGIDFGAGRVFLPQVLLSAEAMRAAFLKIKALLPAQQAVSRGTVVMATVKGDVHDLGKNIVSALLENNGFHLIDLGKDVDADTIVRTAIENQADIIGLCALMTTTMVQIDQVIQSLKEAGCTAKVIVGGAVLTQEYA
;
A
#
# COMPACT_ATOMS: atom_id res chain seq x y z
N LEU A 1 13.35 3.06 -28.76
CA LEU A 1 13.65 1.63 -28.67
C LEU A 1 13.11 0.99 -27.39
N LEU A 2 13.37 1.58 -26.18
CA LEU A 2 12.88 1.01 -24.90
C LEU A 2 11.37 1.12 -24.75
N ALA A 3 10.77 2.26 -25.10
CA ALA A 3 9.32 2.42 -25.12
C ALA A 3 8.63 1.42 -26.07
N SER A 4 9.26 1.15 -27.24
CA SER A 4 8.77 0.16 -28.17
C SER A 4 8.89 -1.27 -27.63
N ALA A 5 9.93 -1.56 -26.85
CA ALA A 5 10.11 -2.86 -26.21
C ALA A 5 9.04 -3.13 -25.14
N ALA A 6 8.68 -2.13 -24.35
CA ALA A 6 7.59 -2.23 -23.38
C ALA A 6 6.23 -2.47 -24.05
N LEU A 7 5.91 -1.72 -25.12
CA LEU A 7 4.67 -1.87 -25.88
C LEU A 7 4.57 -3.22 -26.62
N LEU A 8 5.70 -3.80 -27.01
CA LEU A 8 5.75 -5.11 -27.71
C LEU A 8 5.89 -6.30 -26.75
N GLY A 9 5.76 -6.09 -25.43
CA GLY A 9 5.89 -7.14 -24.41
C GLY A 9 7.31 -7.70 -24.25
N LYS A 10 8.33 -7.01 -24.80
CA LYS A 10 9.75 -7.37 -24.66
C LYS A 10 10.41 -6.78 -23.41
N ASP A 11 9.72 -5.90 -22.73
CA ASP A 11 10.07 -5.33 -21.43
C ASP A 11 8.83 -5.44 -20.53
N PRO A 12 8.55 -6.63 -19.99
CA PRO A 12 7.40 -6.85 -19.11
C PRO A 12 7.44 -5.88 -17.93
N ASN A 13 6.36 -5.15 -17.74
CA ASN A 13 6.20 -4.12 -16.70
C ASN A 13 6.96 -2.80 -16.91
N GLY A 14 7.58 -2.57 -18.07
CA GLY A 14 8.25 -1.30 -18.42
C GLY A 14 9.49 -0.97 -17.57
N ARG A 15 10.10 -1.96 -16.93
CA ARG A 15 11.22 -1.76 -15.99
C ARG A 15 12.44 -1.13 -16.64
N ALA A 16 12.85 -1.61 -17.81
CA ALA A 16 14.00 -1.08 -18.54
C ALA A 16 13.73 0.35 -19.05
N TYR A 17 12.47 0.64 -19.39
CA TYR A 17 12.05 1.98 -19.79
C TYR A 17 12.11 2.96 -18.61
N SER A 18 11.55 2.61 -17.44
CA SER A 18 11.53 3.49 -16.27
C SER A 18 12.93 3.74 -15.70
N VAL A 19 13.79 2.73 -15.66
CA VAL A 19 15.18 2.88 -15.17
C VAL A 19 15.98 3.84 -16.08
N ASN A 20 15.84 3.73 -17.41
CA ASN A 20 16.61 4.56 -18.34
C ASN A 20 16.08 5.98 -18.51
N THR A 21 14.80 6.25 -18.22
CA THR A 21 14.26 7.63 -18.26
C THR A 21 14.61 8.44 -17.01
N SER A 22 15.05 7.78 -15.94
CA SER A 22 15.46 8.42 -14.67
C SER A 22 16.96 8.78 -14.61
N ILE A 23 17.77 8.40 -15.61
CA ILE A 23 19.21 8.70 -15.64
C ILE A 23 19.43 10.09 -16.19
N ASN A 24 19.79 11.01 -15.30
CA ASN A 24 20.21 12.36 -15.63
C ASN A 24 21.57 12.31 -16.35
N GLU A 25 21.70 12.96 -17.53
CA GLU A 25 22.86 12.89 -18.44
C GLU A 25 24.18 13.50 -17.89
N ASN A 26 24.29 13.80 -16.60
CA ASN A 26 25.45 14.47 -16.00
C ASN A 26 26.08 13.71 -14.82
N ALA A 27 26.33 12.41 -14.94
CA ALA A 27 27.18 11.70 -13.99
C ALA A 27 28.56 11.39 -14.62
N PRO A 28 29.69 11.75 -13.97
CA PRO A 28 31.02 11.44 -14.47
C PRO A 28 31.27 9.93 -14.45
N THR A 29 31.68 9.39 -15.62
CA THR A 29 32.13 8.02 -15.79
C THR A 29 33.48 7.81 -15.11
N GLY A 30 33.49 7.37 -13.86
CA GLY A 30 34.65 6.84 -13.17
C GLY A 30 34.50 5.32 -12.97
N PRO A 31 35.60 4.54 -12.90
CA PRO A 31 35.51 3.10 -12.74
C PRO A 31 34.86 2.77 -11.39
N ALA A 32 33.81 1.96 -11.43
CA ALA A 32 33.10 1.48 -10.26
C ALA A 32 34.05 0.63 -9.40
N VAL A 33 34.50 1.20 -8.31
CA VAL A 33 35.09 0.44 -7.21
C VAL A 33 33.96 -0.37 -6.59
N ALA A 34 33.97 -1.68 -6.77
CA ALA A 34 33.12 -2.59 -6.04
C ALA A 34 33.44 -2.46 -4.54
N LYS A 35 32.70 -1.61 -3.84
CA LYS A 35 32.63 -1.68 -2.39
C LYS A 35 31.80 -2.93 -2.07
N ASN A 36 32.42 -3.91 -1.42
CA ASN A 36 31.74 -4.91 -0.61
C ASN A 36 31.01 -4.15 0.51
N ILE A 37 29.78 -3.73 0.23
CA ILE A 37 28.82 -3.35 1.25
C ILE A 37 28.22 -4.70 1.64
N GLU A 38 28.51 -5.17 2.86
CA GLU A 38 27.63 -6.09 3.54
C GLU A 38 26.27 -5.37 3.60
N THR A 39 25.43 -5.64 2.61
CA THR A 39 24.10 -5.06 2.56
C THR A 39 23.33 -5.79 3.63
N ASP A 40 23.05 -5.09 4.74
CA ASP A 40 22.20 -5.59 5.80
C ASP A 40 20.95 -6.23 5.18
N ILE A 41 20.57 -7.42 5.63
CA ILE A 41 19.44 -8.19 5.10
C ILE A 41 18.15 -7.35 5.06
N LEU A 42 17.95 -6.46 6.04
CA LEU A 42 16.80 -5.55 6.08
C LEU A 42 16.82 -4.55 4.92
N SER A 43 18.00 -4.02 4.59
CA SER A 43 18.16 -3.15 3.41
C SER A 43 17.93 -3.91 2.09
N ALA A 44 18.33 -5.18 2.02
CA ALA A 44 18.06 -6.02 0.85
C ALA A 44 16.56 -6.28 0.67
N ILE A 45 15.83 -6.57 1.77
CA ILE A 45 14.37 -6.72 1.75
C ILE A 45 13.71 -5.41 1.30
N LYS A 46 14.09 -4.27 1.88
CA LYS A 46 13.58 -2.94 1.51
C LYS A 46 13.74 -2.68 0.02
N ASN A 47 14.94 -2.86 -0.51
CA ASN A 47 15.22 -2.62 -1.94
C ASN A 47 14.43 -3.56 -2.85
N THR A 48 14.26 -4.83 -2.45
CA THR A 48 13.49 -5.83 -3.19
C THR A 48 12.00 -5.46 -3.26
N VAL A 49 11.45 -4.86 -2.18
CA VAL A 49 10.08 -4.30 -2.19
C VAL A 49 10.00 -3.08 -3.10
N ILE A 50 10.93 -2.14 -3.02
CA ILE A 50 10.97 -0.95 -3.88
C ILE A 50 11.01 -1.34 -5.37
N THR A 51 11.81 -2.35 -5.72
CA THR A 51 11.91 -2.83 -7.11
C THR A 51 10.73 -3.72 -7.53
N GLY A 52 9.87 -4.14 -6.58
CA GLY A 52 8.69 -4.96 -6.85
C GLY A 52 9.02 -6.42 -7.19
N GLU A 53 10.10 -6.98 -6.63
CA GLU A 53 10.56 -8.37 -6.89
C GLU A 53 9.88 -9.37 -5.94
N SER A 54 8.58 -9.60 -6.14
CA SER A 54 7.74 -10.43 -5.26
C SER A 54 8.24 -11.88 -5.11
N GLU A 55 8.89 -12.45 -6.15
CA GLU A 55 9.44 -13.81 -6.10
C GLU A 55 10.67 -13.92 -5.18
N ARG A 56 11.46 -12.85 -5.07
CA ARG A 56 12.72 -12.85 -4.33
C ARG A 56 12.55 -12.50 -2.85
N VAL A 57 11.59 -11.64 -2.53
CA VAL A 57 11.42 -11.09 -1.16
C VAL A 57 11.16 -12.17 -0.13
N GLY A 58 10.43 -13.24 -0.48
CA GLY A 58 10.12 -14.34 0.42
C GLY A 58 11.36 -15.06 0.96
N ALA A 59 12.37 -15.30 0.11
CA ALA A 59 13.62 -15.93 0.52
C ALA A 59 14.45 -15.03 1.47
N LEU A 60 14.49 -13.73 1.19
CA LEU A 60 15.16 -12.76 2.05
C LEU A 60 14.49 -12.64 3.43
N VAL A 61 13.15 -12.66 3.49
CA VAL A 61 12.40 -12.68 4.76
C VAL A 61 12.71 -13.94 5.56
N GLU A 62 12.75 -15.12 4.92
CA GLU A 62 13.09 -16.37 5.57
C GLU A 62 14.51 -16.33 6.15
N GLN A 63 15.46 -15.80 5.39
CA GLN A 63 16.84 -15.60 5.85
C GLN A 63 16.88 -14.63 7.05
N ALA A 64 16.20 -13.50 7.00
CA ALA A 64 16.18 -12.53 8.10
C ALA A 64 15.61 -13.13 9.40
N ILE A 65 14.55 -13.93 9.30
CA ILE A 65 13.99 -14.64 10.47
C ILE A 65 14.99 -15.67 11.00
N ALA A 66 15.68 -16.40 10.13
CA ALA A 66 16.72 -17.37 10.52
C ALA A 66 17.93 -16.69 11.18
N GLU A 67 18.26 -15.46 10.80
CA GLU A 67 19.28 -14.61 11.42
C GLU A 67 18.83 -13.99 12.76
N GLY A 68 17.56 -14.19 13.16
CA GLY A 68 17.01 -13.78 14.45
C GLY A 68 16.30 -12.44 14.46
N PHE A 69 16.04 -11.83 13.28
CA PHE A 69 15.21 -10.63 13.20
C PHE A 69 13.75 -10.96 13.50
N SER A 70 13.11 -10.12 14.32
CA SER A 70 11.68 -10.28 14.61
C SER A 70 10.83 -9.89 13.38
N ALA A 71 9.65 -10.49 13.26
CA ALA A 71 8.67 -10.09 12.24
C ALA A 71 8.33 -8.58 12.32
N GLN A 72 8.28 -8.04 13.54
CA GLN A 72 8.04 -6.61 13.74
C GLN A 72 9.18 -5.76 13.17
N THR A 73 10.43 -6.10 13.47
CA THR A 73 11.61 -5.39 12.94
C THR A 73 11.62 -5.41 11.41
N ILE A 74 11.40 -6.58 10.79
CA ILE A 74 11.34 -6.71 9.33
C ILE A 74 10.22 -5.83 8.77
N THR A 75 9.05 -5.83 9.40
CA THR A 75 7.90 -5.04 8.95
C THR A 75 8.16 -3.53 9.05
N GLU A 76 8.68 -3.05 10.18
CA GLU A 76 8.86 -1.63 10.43
C GLU A 76 10.06 -1.05 9.67
N GLU A 77 11.22 -1.72 9.75
CA GLU A 77 12.47 -1.18 9.22
C GLU A 77 12.67 -1.43 7.72
N SER A 78 12.07 -2.48 7.17
CA SER A 78 12.19 -2.80 5.74
C SER A 78 10.90 -2.49 4.97
N LEU A 79 9.80 -3.20 5.28
CA LEU A 79 8.59 -3.18 4.45
C LEU A 79 7.88 -1.81 4.51
N THR A 80 7.64 -1.30 5.71
CA THR A 80 6.97 0.00 5.91
C THR A 80 7.82 1.15 5.36
N THR A 81 9.15 1.08 5.60
CA THR A 81 10.08 2.10 5.08
C THR A 81 10.13 2.09 3.56
N ALA A 82 10.12 0.91 2.92
CA ALA A 82 10.06 0.79 1.45
C ALA A 82 8.81 1.46 0.87
N MET A 83 7.63 1.20 1.47
CA MET A 83 6.37 1.77 0.99
C MET A 83 6.26 3.27 1.24
N ASN A 84 6.87 3.79 2.32
CA ASN A 84 6.98 5.22 2.54
C ASN A 84 7.82 5.90 1.46
N ASP A 85 8.98 5.34 1.11
CA ASP A 85 9.85 5.87 0.06
C ASP A 85 9.13 5.88 -1.30
N ILE A 86 8.46 4.78 -1.66
CA ILE A 86 7.63 4.69 -2.87
C ILE A 86 6.50 5.72 -2.84
N GLY A 87 5.85 5.93 -1.70
CA GLY A 87 4.79 6.93 -1.54
C GLY A 87 5.28 8.36 -1.76
N ILE A 88 6.46 8.70 -1.23
CA ILE A 88 7.12 9.99 -1.45
C ILE A 88 7.47 10.17 -2.94
N ASP A 89 8.02 9.13 -3.58
CA ASP A 89 8.40 9.16 -4.98
C ASP A 89 7.18 9.26 -5.90
N PHE A 90 6.09 8.59 -5.57
CA PHE A 90 4.82 8.69 -6.28
C PHE A 90 4.23 10.09 -6.15
N GLY A 91 4.18 10.66 -4.95
CA GLY A 91 3.70 12.03 -4.72
C GLY A 91 4.54 13.09 -5.43
N ALA A 92 5.82 12.84 -5.63
CA ALA A 92 6.75 13.70 -6.38
C ALA A 92 6.76 13.43 -7.90
N GLY A 93 5.95 12.47 -8.39
CA GLY A 93 5.89 12.09 -9.81
C GLY A 93 7.14 11.36 -10.33
N ARG A 94 8.00 10.84 -9.45
CA ARG A 94 9.19 10.07 -9.82
C ARG A 94 8.89 8.61 -10.16
N VAL A 95 7.84 8.06 -9.56
CA VAL A 95 7.30 6.73 -9.89
C VAL A 95 5.83 6.84 -10.30
N PHE A 96 5.33 5.85 -11.02
CA PHE A 96 3.95 5.79 -11.50
C PHE A 96 3.18 4.66 -10.83
N LEU A 97 1.85 4.71 -10.91
CA LEU A 97 0.96 3.73 -10.27
C LEU A 97 1.36 2.25 -10.50
N PRO A 98 1.77 1.81 -11.71
CA PRO A 98 2.23 0.43 -11.90
C PRO A 98 3.39 0.02 -10.99
N GLN A 99 4.37 0.89 -10.75
CA GLN A 99 5.47 0.62 -9.83
C GLN A 99 4.99 0.50 -8.38
N VAL A 100 4.07 1.37 -7.96
CA VAL A 100 3.46 1.30 -6.63
C VAL A 100 2.75 -0.04 -6.42
N LEU A 101 2.01 -0.51 -7.42
CA LEU A 101 1.31 -1.80 -7.36
C LEU A 101 2.29 -2.98 -7.31
N LEU A 102 3.39 -2.95 -8.08
CA LEU A 102 4.43 -3.99 -8.00
C LEU A 102 5.12 -4.04 -6.64
N SER A 103 5.43 -2.86 -6.06
CA SER A 103 6.01 -2.78 -4.72
C SER A 103 5.03 -3.29 -3.65
N ALA A 104 3.74 -2.97 -3.77
CA ALA A 104 2.70 -3.48 -2.88
C ALA A 104 2.55 -5.00 -2.99
N GLU A 105 2.66 -5.58 -4.19
CA GLU A 105 2.62 -7.04 -4.38
C GLU A 105 3.84 -7.72 -3.74
N ALA A 106 5.05 -7.14 -3.89
CA ALA A 106 6.24 -7.64 -3.21
C ALA A 106 6.09 -7.56 -1.69
N MET A 107 5.54 -6.47 -1.15
CA MET A 107 5.23 -6.35 0.26
C MET A 107 4.23 -7.41 0.73
N ARG A 108 3.16 -7.66 -0.04
CA ARG A 108 2.21 -8.73 0.25
C ARG A 108 2.89 -10.11 0.31
N ALA A 109 3.77 -10.41 -0.64
CA ALA A 109 4.51 -11.67 -0.65
C ALA A 109 5.38 -11.80 0.61
N ALA A 110 6.04 -10.71 1.05
CA ALA A 110 6.80 -10.68 2.29
C ALA A 110 5.92 -10.97 3.52
N PHE A 111 4.75 -10.31 3.63
CA PHE A 111 3.81 -10.57 4.74
C PHE A 111 3.28 -11.99 4.77
N LEU A 112 2.94 -12.57 3.62
CA LEU A 112 2.50 -13.97 3.55
C LEU A 112 3.61 -14.91 4.03
N LYS A 113 4.87 -14.61 3.69
CA LYS A 113 6.02 -15.41 4.15
C LYS A 113 6.23 -15.27 5.66
N ILE A 114 6.18 -14.04 6.19
CA ILE A 114 6.25 -13.79 7.64
C ILE A 114 5.14 -14.59 8.35
N LYS A 115 3.89 -14.48 7.89
CA LYS A 115 2.74 -15.18 8.48
C LYS A 115 2.90 -16.70 8.45
N ALA A 116 3.48 -17.25 7.38
CA ALA A 116 3.72 -18.69 7.25
C ALA A 116 4.82 -19.22 8.19
N LEU A 117 5.78 -18.37 8.56
CA LEU A 117 6.90 -18.73 9.42
C LEU A 117 6.63 -18.51 10.92
N LEU A 118 5.61 -17.71 11.25
CA LEU A 118 5.21 -17.43 12.63
C LEU A 118 4.15 -18.42 13.10
N PRO A 119 4.15 -18.81 14.40
CA PRO A 119 3.03 -19.51 15.02
C PRO A 119 1.75 -18.66 14.88
N ALA A 120 0.60 -19.32 14.68
CA ALA A 120 -0.69 -18.67 14.43
C ALA A 120 -1.11 -17.60 15.46
N GLN A 121 -0.49 -17.58 16.63
CA GLN A 121 -0.72 -16.62 17.72
C GLN A 121 0.13 -15.34 17.62
N GLN A 122 1.04 -15.24 16.68
CA GLN A 122 1.95 -14.09 16.50
C GLN A 122 1.75 -13.35 15.17
N ALA A 123 0.68 -13.63 14.44
CA ALA A 123 0.35 -12.89 13.22
C ALA A 123 0.06 -11.43 13.57
N VAL A 124 0.98 -10.54 13.22
CA VAL A 124 0.85 -9.10 13.47
C VAL A 124 -0.18 -8.54 12.50
N SER A 125 -1.44 -8.38 12.96
CA SER A 125 -2.39 -7.51 12.27
C SER A 125 -2.09 -6.06 12.68
N ARG A 126 -2.00 -5.15 11.70
CA ARG A 126 -1.80 -3.71 11.95
C ARG A 126 -3.09 -2.99 12.37
N GLY A 127 -4.20 -3.70 12.37
CA GLY A 127 -5.53 -3.20 12.70
C GLY A 127 -6.58 -3.59 11.67
N THR A 128 -7.84 -3.29 11.99
CA THR A 128 -9.01 -3.56 11.13
C THR A 128 -9.43 -2.28 10.42
N VAL A 129 -9.62 -2.36 9.11
CA VAL A 129 -10.07 -1.24 8.26
C VAL A 129 -11.37 -1.61 7.57
N VAL A 130 -12.39 -0.78 7.74
CA VAL A 130 -13.65 -0.86 6.98
C VAL A 130 -13.60 0.12 5.84
N MET A 131 -13.80 -0.34 4.60
CA MET A 131 -13.80 0.51 3.39
C MET A 131 -15.16 0.50 2.72
N ALA A 132 -15.63 1.68 2.31
CA ALA A 132 -16.90 1.83 1.60
C ALA A 132 -16.87 2.98 0.61
N THR A 133 -17.53 2.81 -0.54
CA THR A 133 -18.00 3.93 -1.36
C THR A 133 -19.40 4.30 -0.88
N VAL A 134 -19.58 5.56 -0.52
CA VAL A 134 -20.79 6.04 0.17
C VAL A 134 -22.04 5.95 -0.70
N LYS A 135 -23.21 6.07 -0.07
CA LYS A 135 -24.53 5.99 -0.69
C LYS A 135 -24.67 6.90 -1.91
N GLY A 136 -25.22 6.35 -2.99
CA GLY A 136 -25.43 7.06 -4.26
C GLY A 136 -24.18 7.14 -5.14
N ASP A 137 -23.02 6.68 -4.68
CA ASP A 137 -21.79 6.65 -5.46
C ASP A 137 -21.44 5.21 -5.88
N VAL A 138 -21.16 5.03 -7.18
CA VAL A 138 -20.82 3.72 -7.76
C VAL A 138 -19.36 3.62 -8.19
N HIS A 139 -18.59 4.68 -7.99
CA HIS A 139 -17.19 4.76 -8.40
C HIS A 139 -16.30 4.16 -7.32
N ASP A 140 -15.81 2.95 -7.52
CA ASP A 140 -15.05 2.19 -6.53
C ASP A 140 -13.59 1.89 -6.92
N LEU A 141 -13.15 2.30 -8.11
CA LEU A 141 -11.81 1.99 -8.58
C LEU A 141 -10.72 2.50 -7.62
N GLY A 142 -10.80 3.76 -7.18
CA GLY A 142 -9.85 4.34 -6.24
C GLY A 142 -9.88 3.63 -4.89
N LYS A 143 -11.09 3.32 -4.38
CA LYS A 143 -11.29 2.54 -3.16
C LYS A 143 -10.62 1.16 -3.26
N ASN A 144 -10.82 0.45 -4.36
CA ASN A 144 -10.27 -0.90 -4.56
C ASN A 144 -8.73 -0.89 -4.61
N ILE A 145 -8.12 0.15 -5.20
CA ILE A 145 -6.65 0.33 -5.18
C ILE A 145 -6.15 0.53 -3.75
N VAL A 146 -6.78 1.45 -3.00
CA VAL A 146 -6.40 1.71 -1.60
C VAL A 146 -6.64 0.48 -0.72
N SER A 147 -7.75 -0.23 -0.93
CA SER A 147 -8.06 -1.49 -0.25
C SER A 147 -6.96 -2.53 -0.45
N ALA A 148 -6.55 -2.76 -1.70
CA ALA A 148 -5.46 -3.70 -2.01
C ALA A 148 -4.13 -3.28 -1.36
N LEU A 149 -3.83 -1.98 -1.35
CA LEU A 149 -2.63 -1.46 -0.69
C LEU A 149 -2.67 -1.68 0.83
N LEU A 150 -3.81 -1.44 1.49
CA LEU A 150 -3.98 -1.66 2.92
C LEU A 150 -3.86 -3.14 3.31
N GLU A 151 -4.52 -4.05 2.56
CA GLU A 151 -4.35 -5.50 2.75
C GLU A 151 -2.88 -5.92 2.59
N ASN A 152 -2.23 -5.43 1.54
CA ASN A 152 -0.82 -5.71 1.27
C ASN A 152 0.11 -5.17 2.37
N ASN A 153 -0.33 -4.14 3.10
CA ASN A 153 0.38 -3.59 4.26
C ASN A 153 0.01 -4.27 5.59
N GLY A 154 -0.72 -5.39 5.57
CA GLY A 154 -1.00 -6.21 6.76
C GLY A 154 -2.20 -5.75 7.58
N PHE A 155 -3.06 -4.88 7.06
CA PHE A 155 -4.34 -4.58 7.68
C PHE A 155 -5.37 -5.69 7.40
N HIS A 156 -6.23 -5.94 8.35
CA HIS A 156 -7.44 -6.73 8.13
C HIS A 156 -8.50 -5.84 7.47
N LEU A 157 -8.78 -6.09 6.19
CA LEU A 157 -9.69 -5.26 5.42
C LEU A 157 -11.10 -5.87 5.37
N ILE A 158 -12.11 -5.02 5.58
CA ILE A 158 -13.53 -5.31 5.37
C ILE A 158 -14.04 -4.33 4.32
N ASP A 159 -14.12 -4.79 3.08
CA ASP A 159 -14.64 -3.98 1.97
C ASP A 159 -16.14 -4.17 1.81
N LEU A 160 -16.91 -3.12 2.05
CA LEU A 160 -18.36 -3.10 1.92
C LEU A 160 -18.84 -2.84 0.48
N GLY A 161 -17.91 -2.55 -0.43
CA GLY A 161 -18.25 -2.25 -1.82
C GLY A 161 -18.69 -0.80 -2.05
N LYS A 162 -19.71 -0.62 -2.85
CA LYS A 162 -20.21 0.68 -3.32
C LYS A 162 -21.68 0.88 -3.02
N ASP A 163 -22.15 2.15 -3.07
CA ASP A 163 -23.53 2.54 -2.77
C ASP A 163 -23.98 2.08 -1.37
N VAL A 164 -23.09 2.24 -0.38
CA VAL A 164 -23.28 1.73 0.99
C VAL A 164 -23.92 2.81 1.86
N ASP A 165 -25.01 2.48 2.54
CA ASP A 165 -25.67 3.39 3.47
C ASP A 165 -24.88 3.57 4.78
N ALA A 166 -25.10 4.71 5.45
CA ALA A 166 -24.39 5.09 6.67
C ALA A 166 -24.60 4.05 7.80
N ASP A 167 -25.79 3.52 7.96
CA ASP A 167 -26.12 2.57 9.03
C ASP A 167 -25.32 1.27 8.88
N THR A 168 -25.17 0.79 7.65
CA THR A 168 -24.35 -0.41 7.35
C THR A 168 -22.88 -0.16 7.65
N ILE A 169 -22.35 1.02 7.28
CA ILE A 169 -20.94 1.37 7.57
C ILE A 169 -20.71 1.42 9.08
N VAL A 170 -21.55 2.15 9.80
CA VAL A 170 -21.46 2.33 11.26
C VAL A 170 -21.56 1.00 11.98
N ARG A 171 -22.58 0.20 11.66
CA ARG A 171 -22.78 -1.12 12.26
C ARG A 171 -21.57 -2.01 12.04
N THR A 172 -21.08 -2.12 10.80
CA THR A 172 -19.92 -2.98 10.49
C THR A 172 -18.67 -2.50 11.22
N ALA A 173 -18.45 -1.19 11.29
CA ALA A 173 -17.29 -0.64 12.01
C ALA A 173 -17.32 -0.98 13.50
N ILE A 174 -18.49 -0.91 14.15
CA ILE A 174 -18.65 -1.22 15.58
C ILE A 174 -18.53 -2.73 15.82
N GLU A 175 -19.23 -3.56 15.04
CA GLU A 175 -19.23 -5.01 15.18
C GLU A 175 -17.83 -5.61 15.03
N ASN A 176 -17.00 -5.02 14.16
CA ASN A 176 -15.65 -5.49 13.90
C ASN A 176 -14.56 -4.70 14.62
N GLN A 177 -14.93 -3.78 15.53
CA GLN A 177 -13.99 -2.95 16.29
C GLN A 177 -12.95 -2.29 15.36
N ALA A 178 -13.42 -1.66 14.27
CA ALA A 178 -12.56 -1.06 13.28
C ALA A 178 -11.66 0.02 13.88
N ASP A 179 -10.38 0.00 13.52
CA ASP A 179 -9.42 1.05 13.88
C ASP A 179 -9.52 2.23 12.91
N ILE A 180 -9.83 1.92 11.64
CA ILE A 180 -9.91 2.90 10.56
C ILE A 180 -11.18 2.64 9.72
N ILE A 181 -11.83 3.71 9.30
CA ILE A 181 -12.95 3.69 8.36
C ILE A 181 -12.57 4.53 7.16
N GLY A 182 -12.53 3.93 5.98
CA GLY A 182 -12.22 4.60 4.72
C GLY A 182 -13.49 4.86 3.91
N LEU A 183 -13.78 6.13 3.63
CA LEU A 183 -14.95 6.55 2.87
C LEU A 183 -14.53 7.14 1.54
N CYS A 184 -15.17 6.69 0.46
CA CYS A 184 -14.91 7.16 -0.89
C CYS A 184 -16.13 7.83 -1.52
N ALA A 185 -15.93 9.02 -2.11
CA ALA A 185 -16.93 9.72 -2.92
C ALA A 185 -16.26 10.39 -4.11
N LEU A 186 -16.74 10.14 -5.33
CA LEU A 186 -16.20 10.74 -6.55
C LEU A 186 -17.01 11.97 -7.02
N MET A 187 -18.26 12.09 -6.62
CA MET A 187 -19.17 13.16 -7.05
C MET A 187 -19.41 14.17 -5.92
N THR A 188 -19.52 15.44 -6.27
CA THR A 188 -19.87 16.50 -5.31
C THR A 188 -21.22 16.27 -4.63
N THR A 189 -22.17 15.64 -5.35
CA THR A 189 -23.49 15.28 -4.82
C THR A 189 -23.45 14.16 -3.78
N THR A 190 -22.43 13.33 -3.76
CA THR A 190 -22.28 12.22 -2.82
C THR A 190 -21.35 12.56 -1.64
N MET A 191 -20.59 13.66 -1.69
CA MET A 191 -19.76 14.14 -0.57
C MET A 191 -20.55 14.30 0.73
N VAL A 192 -21.77 14.80 0.67
CA VAL A 192 -22.64 15.00 1.85
C VAL A 192 -22.93 13.70 2.60
N GLN A 193 -22.81 12.56 1.95
CA GLN A 193 -22.95 11.25 2.57
C GLN A 193 -21.78 10.92 3.51
N ILE A 194 -20.59 11.45 3.22
CA ILE A 194 -19.43 11.32 4.11
C ILE A 194 -19.74 12.02 5.45
N ASP A 195 -20.26 13.24 5.41
CA ASP A 195 -20.64 13.99 6.62
C ASP A 195 -21.69 13.24 7.42
N GLN A 196 -22.68 12.64 6.73
CA GLN A 196 -23.71 11.83 7.39
C GLN A 196 -23.12 10.61 8.09
N VAL A 197 -22.21 9.87 7.45
CA VAL A 197 -21.52 8.73 8.08
C VAL A 197 -20.73 9.18 9.31
N ILE A 198 -19.95 10.27 9.18
CA ILE A 198 -19.16 10.82 10.30
C ILE A 198 -20.04 11.20 11.47
N GLN A 199 -21.18 11.84 11.21
CA GLN A 199 -22.13 12.21 12.25
C GLN A 199 -22.70 10.97 12.94
N SER A 200 -23.14 9.97 12.18
CA SER A 200 -23.66 8.71 12.72
C SER A 200 -22.62 7.94 13.54
N LEU A 201 -21.35 7.94 13.12
CA LEU A 201 -20.24 7.34 13.89
C LEU A 201 -20.05 8.04 15.24
N LYS A 202 -20.11 9.39 15.27
CA LYS A 202 -20.01 10.17 16.51
C LYS A 202 -21.18 9.88 17.46
N GLU A 203 -22.40 9.82 16.93
CA GLU A 203 -23.61 9.52 17.72
C GLU A 203 -23.57 8.11 18.30
N ALA A 204 -22.99 7.16 17.55
CA ALA A 204 -22.79 5.79 18.01
C ALA A 204 -21.57 5.60 18.95
N GLY A 205 -20.81 6.67 19.24
CA GLY A 205 -19.62 6.60 20.10
C GLY A 205 -18.45 5.84 19.50
N CYS A 206 -18.39 5.69 18.16
CA CYS A 206 -17.29 5.02 17.48
C CYS A 206 -16.02 5.88 17.53
N THR A 207 -14.90 5.28 17.96
CA THR A 207 -13.60 5.96 18.12
C THR A 207 -12.64 5.70 16.96
N ALA A 208 -13.07 4.96 15.93
CA ALA A 208 -12.28 4.68 14.76
C ALA A 208 -11.86 5.97 14.03
N LYS A 209 -10.66 5.99 13.49
CA LYS A 209 -10.21 7.11 12.65
C LYS A 209 -10.88 7.04 11.29
N VAL A 210 -11.34 8.17 10.78
CA VAL A 210 -11.93 8.26 9.45
C VAL A 210 -10.90 8.81 8.47
N ILE A 211 -10.72 8.11 7.36
CA ILE A 211 -9.98 8.60 6.19
C ILE A 211 -10.96 8.77 5.03
N VAL A 212 -10.78 9.81 4.25
CA VAL A 212 -11.66 10.12 3.13
C VAL A 212 -10.86 10.22 1.83
N GLY A 213 -11.46 9.81 0.71
CA GLY A 213 -10.82 9.85 -0.60
C GLY A 213 -11.81 9.99 -1.73
N GLY A 214 -11.34 10.59 -2.83
CA GLY A 214 -12.12 10.80 -4.04
C GLY A 214 -11.68 12.08 -4.76
N ALA A 215 -11.93 12.15 -6.07
CA ALA A 215 -11.43 13.25 -6.91
C ALA A 215 -12.01 14.63 -6.56
N VAL A 216 -13.14 14.67 -5.87
CA VAL A 216 -13.81 15.93 -5.48
C VAL A 216 -13.42 16.42 -4.08
N LEU A 217 -12.67 15.60 -3.32
CA LEU A 217 -12.27 15.94 -1.96
C LEU A 217 -10.99 16.78 -2.00
N THR A 218 -11.03 17.90 -1.30
CA THR A 218 -9.84 18.76 -1.09
C THR A 218 -9.27 18.55 0.30
N GLN A 219 -8.02 18.96 0.49
CA GLN A 219 -7.40 18.91 1.81
C GLN A 219 -8.11 19.80 2.85
N GLU A 220 -8.81 20.86 2.38
CA GLU A 220 -9.60 21.73 3.26
C GLU A 220 -10.87 21.06 3.76
N TYR A 221 -11.41 20.09 2.98
CA TYR A 221 -12.59 19.32 3.36
C TYR A 221 -12.23 18.19 4.35
N ALA A 222 -11.07 17.55 4.17
CA ALA A 222 -10.62 16.40 4.96
C ALA A 222 -10.08 16.82 6.33
#